data_5b6a24b2f0e7e016239f78ecc7fff482
#
_entry.id   5b6a24b2f0e7e016239f78ecc7fff482
#
_cell.length_a   1.000
_cell.length_b   1.000
_cell.length_c   1.000
_cell.angle_alpha   90.00
_cell.angle_beta   90.00
_cell.angle_gamma   90.00
#
_symmetry.space_group_name_H-M   'P 1'
#
loop_
_entity.id
_entity.type
_entity.pdbx_description
1 polymer ?
#
loop_
_entity_poly.entity_id
_entity_poly.type
_entity_poly.pdbx_seq_one_letter_code
_entity_poly.pdbx_strand_id
1 'polypeptide(L)'
;VETIRKIAVDDYFSAIEITTVKDPEARAAVKKMLDSSHMTVAYGAQPRLLTTGMNINSLVEEERLKALNNLKEGIDEAYEIGASSFAFLSGNYEESRKEEAFQALVKSTNEICAYAKSKGDLKIALEVFDYDVDKRSLIGPADLALRYAKEIRRTHDHFGLMVDLSHIPLIHETIEESILPVKDYIVHAHIGNCVVKSPDMPAYGDVHPRFGFPGGENDVDEVVEYLKVLLQIGLLN
;
A
#
# COMPACT_ATOMS: atom_id res chain seq x y z
N VAL A 1 18.02 11.41 3.82
CA VAL A 1 19.24 10.96 3.11
C VAL A 1 20.07 10.02 3.98
N GLU A 2 20.50 10.44 5.22
CA GLU A 2 21.38 9.64 6.08
C GLU A 2 20.79 8.27 6.48
N THR A 3 19.49 8.20 6.80
CA THR A 3 18.82 6.94 7.13
C THR A 3 18.84 5.99 5.94
N ILE A 4 18.52 6.48 4.74
CA ILE A 4 18.55 5.69 3.50
C ILE A 4 19.98 5.20 3.24
N ARG A 5 21.00 6.04 3.48
CA ARG A 5 22.41 5.65 3.34
C ARG A 5 22.78 4.46 4.23
N LYS A 6 22.32 4.44 5.49
CA LYS A 6 22.57 3.33 6.41
C LYS A 6 21.97 2.02 5.90
N ILE A 7 20.76 2.08 5.36
CA ILE A 7 20.09 0.91 4.77
C ILE A 7 20.80 0.47 3.48
N ALA A 8 21.16 1.41 2.63
CA ALA A 8 21.78 1.14 1.33
C ALA A 8 23.19 0.51 1.41
N VAL A 9 23.88 0.62 2.55
CA VAL A 9 25.19 -0.01 2.77
C VAL A 9 25.11 -1.28 3.64
N ASP A 10 23.92 -1.69 4.05
CA ASP A 10 23.70 -2.89 4.86
C ASP A 10 23.39 -4.08 3.91
N ASP A 11 24.24 -5.07 3.91
CA ASP A 11 24.13 -6.25 3.04
C ASP A 11 22.89 -7.13 3.31
N TYR A 12 22.18 -6.87 4.40
CA TYR A 12 20.94 -7.58 4.73
C TYR A 12 19.78 -7.18 3.82
N PHE A 13 19.70 -5.90 3.41
CA PHE A 13 18.58 -5.36 2.67
C PHE A 13 18.84 -5.39 1.15
N SER A 14 17.95 -6.02 0.39
CA SER A 14 17.97 -6.01 -1.08
C SER A 14 16.91 -5.10 -1.71
N ALA A 15 15.98 -4.58 -0.89
CA ALA A 15 14.92 -3.69 -1.31
C ALA A 15 14.67 -2.61 -0.25
N ILE A 16 14.11 -1.49 -0.68
CA ILE A 16 13.67 -0.39 0.19
C ILE A 16 12.36 0.19 -0.34
N GLU A 17 11.43 0.47 0.58
CA GLU A 17 10.29 1.32 0.27
C GLU A 17 10.55 2.72 0.80
N ILE A 18 10.35 3.72 -0.04
CA ILE A 18 10.49 5.13 0.31
C ILE A 18 9.24 5.90 -0.05
N THR A 19 9.01 6.98 0.64
CA THR A 19 7.91 7.90 0.38
C THR A 19 8.44 9.25 -0.11
N THR A 20 7.60 10.28 -0.12
CA THR A 20 7.92 11.62 -0.63
C THR A 20 9.23 12.18 -0.08
N VAL A 21 10.12 12.54 -0.98
CA VAL A 21 11.34 13.32 -0.72
C VAL A 21 11.15 14.71 -1.34
N LYS A 22 10.70 15.68 -0.55
CA LYS A 22 10.29 17.01 -1.04
C LYS A 22 11.42 17.82 -1.68
N ASP A 23 12.63 17.72 -1.10
CA ASP A 23 13.79 18.45 -1.59
C ASP A 23 14.37 17.77 -2.83
N PRO A 24 14.45 18.46 -4.00
CA PRO A 24 14.97 17.89 -5.24
C PRO A 24 16.45 17.47 -5.15
N GLU A 25 17.28 18.20 -4.40
CA GLU A 25 18.69 17.86 -4.23
C GLU A 25 18.84 16.57 -3.40
N ALA A 26 18.06 16.46 -2.31
CA ALA A 26 17.99 15.24 -1.50
C ALA A 26 17.49 14.06 -2.33
N ARG A 27 16.47 14.26 -3.19
CA ARG A 27 15.93 13.24 -4.09
C ARG A 27 16.96 12.73 -5.09
N ALA A 28 17.71 13.64 -5.72
CA ALA A 28 18.82 13.29 -6.61
C ALA A 28 19.93 12.50 -5.89
N ALA A 29 20.27 12.90 -4.66
CA ALA A 29 21.26 12.20 -3.83
C ALA A 29 20.78 10.79 -3.44
N VAL A 30 19.49 10.64 -3.08
CA VAL A 30 18.86 9.35 -2.78
C VAL A 30 18.91 8.43 -4.01
N LYS A 31 18.48 8.92 -5.18
CA LYS A 31 18.53 8.14 -6.43
C LYS A 31 19.93 7.61 -6.71
N LYS A 32 20.94 8.49 -6.69
CA LYS A 32 22.34 8.08 -6.93
C LYS A 32 22.81 7.00 -5.97
N MET A 33 22.42 7.10 -4.70
CA MET A 33 22.76 6.13 -3.67
C MET A 33 22.12 4.77 -3.92
N LEU A 34 20.81 4.76 -4.22
CA LEU A 34 20.05 3.55 -4.49
C LEU A 34 20.51 2.85 -5.78
N ASP A 35 20.80 3.61 -6.83
CA ASP A 35 21.39 3.06 -8.05
C ASP A 35 22.74 2.36 -7.79
N SER A 36 23.57 2.95 -6.90
CA SER A 36 24.89 2.37 -6.56
C SER A 36 24.80 1.15 -5.66
N SER A 37 23.74 1.03 -4.85
CA SER A 37 23.51 -0.13 -3.96
C SER A 37 22.80 -1.29 -4.66
N HIS A 38 22.32 -1.10 -5.89
CA HIS A 38 21.53 -2.07 -6.64
C HIS A 38 20.26 -2.55 -5.92
N MET A 39 19.74 -1.76 -5.00
CA MET A 39 18.50 -2.08 -4.29
C MET A 39 17.28 -1.95 -5.19
N THR A 40 16.32 -2.84 -5.01
CA THR A 40 14.97 -2.63 -5.55
C THR A 40 14.27 -1.53 -4.77
N VAL A 41 13.69 -0.56 -5.48
CA VAL A 41 13.01 0.57 -4.86
C VAL A 41 11.51 0.46 -5.09
N ALA A 42 10.73 0.54 -4.01
CA ALA A 42 9.28 0.74 -4.03
C ALA A 42 8.95 2.16 -3.54
N TYR A 43 7.82 2.70 -3.97
CA TYR A 43 7.33 4.00 -3.53
C TYR A 43 5.99 3.88 -2.82
N GLY A 44 5.97 4.18 -1.53
CA GLY A 44 4.76 4.25 -0.70
C GLY A 44 4.13 5.65 -0.78
N ALA A 45 3.02 5.78 -1.49
CA ALA A 45 2.29 7.03 -1.63
C ALA A 45 1.14 7.20 -0.62
N GLN A 46 0.93 6.25 0.27
CA GLN A 46 -0.12 6.33 1.30
C GLN A 46 -0.04 7.63 2.11
N PRO A 47 1.15 8.09 2.57
CA PRO A 47 1.27 9.35 3.30
C PRO A 47 0.83 10.58 2.50
N ARG A 48 0.87 10.56 1.16
CA ARG A 48 0.39 11.66 0.32
C ARG A 48 -1.10 11.92 0.50
N LEU A 49 -1.88 10.87 0.73
CA LEU A 49 -3.32 10.98 1.00
C LEU A 49 -3.61 11.14 2.49
N LEU A 50 -3.01 10.30 3.35
CA LEU A 50 -3.27 10.27 4.79
C LEU A 50 -2.90 11.59 5.48
N THR A 51 -1.71 12.14 5.21
CA THR A 51 -1.25 13.37 5.87
C THR A 51 -1.96 14.63 5.38
N THR A 52 -2.60 14.56 4.22
CA THR A 52 -3.32 15.70 3.62
C THR A 52 -4.84 15.58 3.76
N GLY A 53 -5.35 14.43 4.22
CA GLY A 53 -6.78 14.15 4.30
C GLY A 53 -7.47 14.06 2.93
N MET A 54 -6.70 13.86 1.85
CA MET A 54 -7.24 13.75 0.50
C MET A 54 -7.88 12.39 0.28
N ASN A 55 -9.03 12.37 -0.40
CA ASN A 55 -9.79 11.17 -0.68
C ASN A 55 -9.85 10.89 -2.20
N ILE A 56 -9.18 9.82 -2.63
CA ILE A 56 -9.11 9.42 -4.04
C ILE A 56 -10.43 8.86 -4.59
N ASN A 57 -11.35 8.45 -3.72
CA ASN A 57 -12.70 8.00 -4.05
C ASN A 57 -13.78 9.01 -3.61
N SER A 58 -13.43 10.29 -3.41
CA SER A 58 -14.42 11.32 -3.10
C SER A 58 -15.49 11.41 -4.18
N LEU A 59 -16.74 11.59 -3.74
CA LEU A 59 -17.89 11.82 -4.62
C LEU A 59 -17.99 13.30 -5.06
N VAL A 60 -17.17 14.16 -4.48
CA VAL A 60 -16.96 15.54 -4.93
C VAL A 60 -15.80 15.52 -5.94
N GLU A 61 -16.11 15.73 -7.20
CA GLU A 61 -15.14 15.60 -8.29
C GLU A 61 -13.89 16.48 -8.11
N GLU A 62 -14.04 17.69 -7.57
CA GLU A 62 -12.89 18.56 -7.30
C GLU A 62 -11.93 17.97 -6.27
N GLU A 63 -12.45 17.36 -5.20
CA GLU A 63 -11.63 16.69 -4.17
C GLU A 63 -10.95 15.45 -4.74
N ARG A 64 -11.70 14.63 -5.50
CA ARG A 64 -11.17 13.45 -6.18
C ARG A 64 -10.01 13.84 -7.11
N LEU A 65 -10.17 14.90 -7.90
CA LEU A 65 -9.14 15.39 -8.81
C LEU A 65 -7.91 15.95 -8.08
N LYS A 66 -8.08 16.59 -6.92
CA LYS A 66 -6.96 17.02 -6.07
C LYS A 66 -6.14 15.81 -5.59
N ALA A 67 -6.81 14.77 -5.09
CA ALA A 67 -6.16 13.54 -4.67
C ALA A 67 -5.45 12.84 -5.83
N LEU A 68 -6.11 12.74 -6.99
CA LEU A 68 -5.56 12.17 -8.21
C LEU A 68 -4.29 12.91 -8.67
N ASN A 69 -4.31 14.24 -8.71
CA ASN A 69 -3.15 15.03 -9.11
C ASN A 69 -1.99 14.87 -8.13
N ASN A 70 -2.27 14.83 -6.82
CA ASN A 70 -1.24 14.56 -5.81
C ASN A 70 -0.57 13.18 -6.02
N LEU A 71 -1.34 12.15 -6.38
CA LEU A 71 -0.78 10.83 -6.69
C LEU A 71 -0.01 10.84 -8.02
N LYS A 72 -0.45 11.58 -9.03
CA LYS A 72 0.31 11.74 -10.30
C LYS A 72 1.67 12.42 -10.06
N GLU A 73 1.74 13.44 -9.21
CA GLU A 73 3.02 14.03 -8.77
C GLU A 73 3.89 13.00 -8.05
N GLY A 74 3.28 12.12 -7.23
CA GLY A 74 3.98 11.00 -6.59
C GLY A 74 4.53 9.99 -7.59
N ILE A 75 3.81 9.71 -8.68
CA ILE A 75 4.29 8.86 -9.77
C ILE A 75 5.50 9.48 -10.46
N ASP A 76 5.48 10.79 -10.72
CA ASP A 76 6.63 11.50 -11.28
C ASP A 76 7.86 11.37 -10.39
N GLU A 77 7.67 11.58 -9.09
CA GLU A 77 8.73 11.42 -8.08
C GLU A 77 9.22 9.96 -8.02
N ALA A 78 8.32 8.97 -8.10
CA ALA A 78 8.69 7.56 -8.12
C ALA A 78 9.60 7.23 -9.32
N TYR A 79 9.30 7.74 -10.50
CA TYR A 79 10.18 7.60 -11.67
C TYR A 79 11.52 8.31 -11.48
N GLU A 80 11.52 9.51 -10.92
CA GLU A 80 12.76 10.26 -10.64
C GLU A 80 13.72 9.50 -9.73
N ILE A 81 13.22 8.79 -8.72
CA ILE A 81 14.04 8.00 -7.80
C ILE A 81 14.35 6.59 -8.28
N GLY A 82 13.76 6.17 -9.41
CA GLY A 82 13.97 4.84 -9.97
C GLY A 82 13.16 3.73 -9.31
N ALA A 83 11.98 4.05 -8.75
CA ALA A 83 11.09 3.05 -8.19
C ALA A 83 10.52 2.11 -9.27
N SER A 84 10.36 0.84 -8.94
CA SER A 84 9.76 -0.19 -9.79
C SER A 84 8.27 -0.42 -9.49
N SER A 85 7.80 0.06 -8.34
CA SER A 85 6.41 -0.03 -7.91
C SER A 85 5.96 1.21 -7.14
N PHE A 86 4.66 1.46 -7.16
CA PHE A 86 4.00 2.59 -6.52
C PHE A 86 2.73 2.10 -5.83
N ALA A 87 2.61 2.32 -4.53
CA ALA A 87 1.47 1.88 -3.75
C ALA A 87 0.69 3.07 -3.19
N PHE A 88 -0.63 2.96 -3.17
CA PHE A 88 -1.55 3.92 -2.56
C PHE A 88 -2.70 3.19 -1.88
N LEU A 89 -3.57 3.90 -1.15
CA LEU A 89 -4.75 3.34 -0.48
C LEU A 89 -6.03 4.00 -0.98
N SER A 90 -7.18 3.34 -0.75
CA SER A 90 -8.50 3.97 -0.90
C SER A 90 -8.81 4.90 0.27
N GLY A 91 -9.66 5.89 0.03
CA GLY A 91 -10.14 6.78 1.08
C GLY A 91 -11.36 6.22 1.82
N ASN A 92 -11.84 6.98 2.80
CA ASN A 92 -13.07 6.70 3.52
C ASN A 92 -14.32 6.87 2.63
N TYR A 93 -15.44 6.38 3.14
CA TYR A 93 -16.72 6.38 2.42
C TYR A 93 -17.91 6.40 3.39
N GLU A 94 -19.08 6.73 2.86
CA GLU A 94 -20.36 6.54 3.54
C GLU A 94 -20.97 5.20 3.09
N GLU A 95 -21.39 4.36 4.05
CA GLU A 95 -21.93 3.02 3.73
C GLU A 95 -23.12 3.08 2.79
N SER A 96 -24.00 4.07 2.95
CA SER A 96 -25.16 4.29 2.06
C SER A 96 -24.78 4.61 0.61
N ARG A 97 -23.52 5.03 0.37
CA ARG A 97 -22.96 5.44 -0.94
C ARG A 97 -21.72 4.64 -1.34
N LYS A 98 -21.55 3.47 -0.74
CA LYS A 98 -20.37 2.61 -0.95
C LYS A 98 -20.12 2.28 -2.41
N GLU A 99 -21.18 1.95 -3.15
CA GLU A 99 -21.05 1.62 -4.58
C GLU A 99 -20.62 2.84 -5.42
N GLU A 100 -21.13 4.02 -5.12
CA GLU A 100 -20.68 5.24 -5.81
C GLU A 100 -19.21 5.54 -5.53
N ALA A 101 -18.77 5.40 -4.25
CA ALA A 101 -17.37 5.54 -3.86
C ALA A 101 -16.48 4.48 -4.55
N PHE A 102 -16.96 3.25 -4.69
CA PHE A 102 -16.27 2.20 -5.44
C PHE A 102 -16.06 2.59 -6.91
N GLN A 103 -17.08 3.09 -7.57
CA GLN A 103 -16.97 3.53 -8.96
C GLN A 103 -16.05 4.75 -9.11
N ALA A 104 -16.06 5.68 -8.16
CA ALA A 104 -15.15 6.81 -8.12
C ALA A 104 -13.68 6.36 -7.95
N LEU A 105 -13.44 5.35 -7.10
CA LEU A 105 -12.12 4.73 -6.94
C LEU A 105 -11.65 4.06 -8.24
N VAL A 106 -12.51 3.24 -8.86
CA VAL A 106 -12.21 2.60 -10.16
C VAL A 106 -11.83 3.63 -11.21
N LYS A 107 -12.61 4.73 -11.32
CA LYS A 107 -12.31 5.84 -12.24
C LYS A 107 -10.93 6.42 -11.96
N SER A 108 -10.63 6.75 -10.72
CA SER A 108 -9.34 7.33 -10.32
C SER A 108 -8.17 6.40 -10.59
N THR A 109 -8.34 5.11 -10.29
CA THR A 109 -7.28 4.12 -10.48
C THR A 109 -6.97 3.87 -11.95
N ASN A 110 -7.99 3.85 -12.81
CA ASN A 110 -7.77 3.78 -14.25
C ASN A 110 -6.93 4.99 -14.74
N GLU A 111 -7.22 6.20 -14.23
CA GLU A 111 -6.45 7.40 -14.57
C GLU A 111 -5.01 7.34 -14.02
N ILE A 112 -4.79 6.79 -12.82
CA ILE A 112 -3.46 6.56 -12.22
C ILE A 112 -2.67 5.56 -13.07
N CYS A 113 -3.26 4.42 -13.38
CA CYS A 113 -2.61 3.37 -14.18
C CYS A 113 -2.26 3.85 -15.59
N ALA A 114 -3.18 4.55 -16.26
CA ALA A 114 -2.93 5.12 -17.58
C ALA A 114 -1.80 6.15 -17.54
N TYR A 115 -1.78 7.02 -16.52
CA TYR A 115 -0.72 8.01 -16.34
C TYR A 115 0.64 7.35 -16.10
N ALA A 116 0.72 6.39 -15.18
CA ALA A 116 1.96 5.66 -14.93
C ALA A 116 2.46 4.95 -16.19
N LYS A 117 1.58 4.24 -16.91
CA LYS A 117 1.94 3.55 -18.15
C LYS A 117 2.42 4.48 -19.26
N SER A 118 1.92 5.72 -19.32
CA SER A 118 2.39 6.71 -20.30
C SER A 118 3.84 7.16 -20.09
N LYS A 119 4.40 6.89 -18.90
CA LYS A 119 5.77 7.28 -18.53
C LYS A 119 6.75 6.11 -18.47
N GLY A 120 6.26 4.88 -18.30
CA GLY A 120 7.12 3.68 -18.21
C GLY A 120 6.39 2.47 -17.65
N ASP A 121 7.15 1.55 -17.02
CA ASP A 121 6.65 0.25 -16.59
C ASP A 121 6.47 0.13 -15.07
N LEU A 122 6.14 1.23 -14.40
CA LEU A 122 5.86 1.24 -12.96
C LEU A 122 4.67 0.34 -12.63
N LYS A 123 4.86 -0.60 -11.70
CA LYS A 123 3.76 -1.40 -11.16
C LYS A 123 2.94 -0.55 -10.19
N ILE A 124 1.62 -0.59 -10.33
CA ILE A 124 0.70 0.14 -9.46
C ILE A 124 0.03 -0.85 -8.52
N ALA A 125 0.05 -0.56 -7.23
CA ALA A 125 -0.62 -1.36 -6.21
C ALA A 125 -1.60 -0.53 -5.39
N LEU A 126 -2.76 -1.10 -5.06
CA LEU A 126 -3.61 -0.57 -3.99
C LEU A 126 -3.40 -1.43 -2.76
N GLU A 127 -3.08 -0.78 -1.64
CA GLU A 127 -2.96 -1.43 -0.36
C GLU A 127 -4.32 -1.61 0.31
N VAL A 128 -4.56 -2.80 0.81
CA VAL A 128 -5.76 -3.18 1.54
C VAL A 128 -5.64 -2.73 2.99
N PHE A 129 -6.60 -1.93 3.47
CA PHE A 129 -6.63 -1.37 4.84
C PHE A 129 -7.93 -1.70 5.56
N ASP A 130 -7.97 -1.41 6.86
CA ASP A 130 -9.17 -1.53 7.68
C ASP A 130 -10.32 -0.63 7.18
N TYR A 131 -11.54 -1.07 7.43
CA TYR A 131 -12.76 -0.36 7.01
C TYR A 131 -13.55 0.24 8.18
N ASP A 132 -13.24 -0.08 9.45
CA ASP A 132 -14.00 0.33 10.61
C ASP A 132 -13.19 0.72 11.86
N VAL A 133 -11.90 0.37 11.93
CA VAL A 133 -11.07 0.57 13.13
C VAL A 133 -10.35 1.92 13.10
N ASP A 134 -9.44 2.13 12.16
CA ASP A 134 -8.52 3.29 12.12
C ASP A 134 -8.64 4.08 10.82
N LYS A 135 -8.16 3.55 9.69
CA LYS A 135 -8.16 4.25 8.41
C LYS A 135 -9.54 4.32 7.76
N ARG A 136 -10.41 3.38 8.04
CA ARG A 136 -11.79 3.27 7.52
C ARG A 136 -11.85 3.41 6.01
N SER A 137 -10.94 2.70 5.36
CA SER A 137 -10.76 2.70 3.93
C SER A 137 -11.84 1.88 3.22
N LEU A 138 -12.18 2.26 2.00
CA LEU A 138 -13.19 1.56 1.20
C LEU A 138 -12.78 0.12 0.88
N ILE A 139 -11.52 -0.09 0.50
CA ILE A 139 -10.99 -1.42 0.17
C ILE A 139 -10.31 -2.03 1.39
N GLY A 140 -11.04 -2.88 2.08
CA GLY A 140 -10.63 -3.64 3.26
C GLY A 140 -10.91 -5.14 3.10
N PRO A 141 -12.17 -5.60 3.09
CA PRO A 141 -12.49 -7.03 2.99
C PRO A 141 -12.00 -7.65 1.68
N ALA A 142 -11.52 -8.91 1.79
CA ALA A 142 -10.92 -9.62 0.66
C ALA A 142 -11.85 -9.77 -0.55
N ASP A 143 -13.15 -9.93 -0.33
CA ASP A 143 -14.15 -10.04 -1.41
C ASP A 143 -14.26 -8.74 -2.21
N LEU A 144 -14.27 -7.60 -1.54
CA LEU A 144 -14.31 -6.28 -2.18
C LEU A 144 -12.97 -5.97 -2.86
N ALA A 145 -11.84 -6.32 -2.24
CA ALA A 145 -10.52 -6.21 -2.83
C ALA A 145 -10.39 -7.04 -4.11
N LEU A 146 -10.93 -8.28 -4.10
CA LEU A 146 -10.98 -9.14 -5.28
C LEU A 146 -11.83 -8.53 -6.40
N ARG A 147 -13.01 -8.04 -6.07
CA ARG A 147 -13.91 -7.38 -7.05
C ARG A 147 -13.19 -6.19 -7.69
N TYR A 148 -12.56 -5.38 -6.88
CA TYR A 148 -11.83 -4.20 -7.32
C TYR A 148 -10.63 -4.55 -8.22
N ALA A 149 -9.80 -5.50 -7.79
CA ALA A 149 -8.64 -5.92 -8.57
C ALA A 149 -9.04 -6.52 -9.92
N LYS A 150 -10.10 -7.31 -9.97
CA LYS A 150 -10.68 -7.85 -11.22
C LYS A 150 -11.11 -6.73 -12.18
N GLU A 151 -11.73 -5.67 -11.65
CA GLU A 151 -12.20 -4.55 -12.48
C GLU A 151 -11.05 -3.81 -13.13
N ILE A 152 -10.01 -3.46 -12.35
CA ILE A 152 -8.85 -2.72 -12.84
C ILE A 152 -7.99 -3.57 -13.80
N ARG A 153 -7.80 -4.85 -13.49
CA ARG A 153 -6.99 -5.77 -14.31
C ARG A 153 -7.60 -6.09 -15.68
N ARG A 154 -8.85 -5.72 -15.95
CA ARG A 154 -9.43 -5.80 -17.31
C ARG A 154 -8.69 -4.92 -18.32
N THR A 155 -8.12 -3.83 -17.88
CA THR A 155 -7.50 -2.81 -18.74
C THR A 155 -6.04 -2.51 -18.39
N HIS A 156 -5.60 -2.88 -17.19
CA HIS A 156 -4.28 -2.54 -16.65
C HIS A 156 -3.59 -3.76 -16.04
N ASP A 157 -2.80 -4.46 -16.83
CA ASP A 157 -2.06 -5.67 -16.44
C ASP A 157 -0.94 -5.41 -15.40
N HIS A 158 -0.46 -4.18 -15.30
CA HIS A 158 0.56 -3.72 -14.34
C HIS A 158 -0.02 -3.28 -12.98
N PHE A 159 -1.34 -3.44 -12.77
CA PHE A 159 -1.99 -3.19 -11.48
C PHE A 159 -2.02 -4.45 -10.61
N GLY A 160 -1.94 -4.29 -9.29
CA GLY A 160 -2.13 -5.35 -8.30
C GLY A 160 -2.56 -4.83 -6.94
N LEU A 161 -2.54 -5.73 -5.96
CA LEU A 161 -2.84 -5.43 -4.57
C LEU A 161 -1.57 -5.54 -3.73
N MET A 162 -1.49 -4.70 -2.71
CA MET A 162 -0.55 -4.79 -1.61
C MET A 162 -1.31 -5.27 -0.38
N VAL A 163 -0.74 -6.23 0.32
CA VAL A 163 -1.29 -6.81 1.54
C VAL A 163 -0.31 -6.64 2.68
N ASP A 164 -0.80 -6.36 3.87
CA ASP A 164 0.01 -6.23 5.09
C ASP A 164 -0.54 -7.13 6.19
N LEU A 165 0.34 -7.91 6.81
CA LEU A 165 -0.03 -8.76 7.94
C LEU A 165 -0.65 -7.96 9.09
N SER A 166 -0.21 -6.71 9.31
CA SER A 166 -0.78 -5.84 10.36
C SER A 166 -2.23 -5.45 10.11
N HIS A 167 -2.68 -5.43 8.85
CA HIS A 167 -4.05 -5.04 8.51
C HIS A 167 -5.04 -6.21 8.62
N ILE A 168 -4.56 -7.46 8.55
CA ILE A 168 -5.43 -8.64 8.54
C ILE A 168 -6.31 -8.73 9.80
N PRO A 169 -5.80 -8.58 11.03
CA PRO A 169 -6.66 -8.54 12.21
C PRO A 169 -7.60 -7.33 12.24
N LEU A 170 -7.18 -6.19 11.65
CA LEU A 170 -7.97 -4.97 11.59
C LEU A 170 -9.17 -5.07 10.62
N ILE A 171 -9.12 -5.96 9.63
CA ILE A 171 -10.24 -6.28 8.73
C ILE A 171 -11.05 -7.49 9.20
N HIS A 172 -10.75 -8.03 10.38
CA HIS A 172 -11.46 -9.14 11.02
C HIS A 172 -11.44 -10.45 10.22
N GLU A 173 -10.39 -10.67 9.45
CA GLU A 173 -10.16 -11.88 8.66
C GLU A 173 -8.99 -12.70 9.22
N THR A 174 -8.94 -13.98 8.87
CA THR A 174 -7.74 -14.80 9.01
C THR A 174 -6.77 -14.55 7.85
N ILE A 175 -5.52 -14.99 7.99
CA ILE A 175 -4.50 -14.87 6.94
C ILE A 175 -4.98 -15.55 5.63
N GLU A 176 -5.58 -16.75 5.74
CA GLU A 176 -6.09 -17.46 4.56
C GLU A 176 -7.30 -16.76 3.92
N GLU A 177 -8.23 -16.24 4.73
CA GLU A 177 -9.40 -15.50 4.23
C GLU A 177 -9.01 -14.21 3.51
N SER A 178 -7.97 -13.52 3.99
CA SER A 178 -7.47 -12.30 3.36
C SER A 178 -6.66 -12.56 2.09
N ILE A 179 -5.84 -13.61 2.07
CA ILE A 179 -4.82 -13.78 1.02
C ILE A 179 -5.30 -14.69 -0.12
N LEU A 180 -5.93 -15.83 0.18
CA LEU A 180 -6.25 -16.82 -0.86
C LEU A 180 -7.22 -16.31 -1.93
N PRO A 181 -8.28 -15.53 -1.60
CA PRO A 181 -9.18 -15.01 -2.61
C PRO A 181 -8.53 -14.06 -3.62
N VAL A 182 -7.52 -13.29 -3.17
CA VAL A 182 -6.86 -12.25 -3.96
C VAL A 182 -5.48 -12.65 -4.49
N LYS A 183 -5.04 -13.89 -4.29
CA LYS A 183 -3.68 -14.38 -4.57
C LYS A 183 -3.14 -14.03 -5.96
N ASP A 184 -3.97 -14.06 -6.99
CA ASP A 184 -3.56 -13.81 -8.38
C ASP A 184 -3.33 -12.31 -8.67
N TYR A 185 -3.64 -11.46 -7.70
CA TYR A 185 -3.54 -10.00 -7.79
C TYR A 185 -2.50 -9.41 -6.85
N ILE A 186 -1.95 -10.18 -5.90
CA ILE A 186 -0.96 -9.69 -4.95
C ILE A 186 0.36 -9.47 -5.67
N VAL A 187 0.92 -8.27 -5.53
CA VAL A 187 2.20 -7.88 -6.12
C VAL A 187 3.20 -7.34 -5.09
N HIS A 188 2.74 -7.11 -3.87
CA HIS A 188 3.55 -6.60 -2.76
C HIS A 188 2.99 -7.09 -1.43
N ALA A 189 3.85 -7.36 -0.46
CA ALA A 189 3.45 -7.82 0.86
C ALA A 189 4.31 -7.17 1.95
N HIS A 190 3.66 -6.72 3.02
CA HIS A 190 4.28 -6.17 4.22
C HIS A 190 4.11 -7.12 5.40
N ILE A 191 4.98 -6.98 6.39
CA ILE A 191 4.95 -7.70 7.66
C ILE A 191 4.91 -6.69 8.78
N GLY A 192 3.84 -6.69 9.54
CA GLY A 192 3.64 -5.76 10.64
C GLY A 192 2.79 -6.34 11.76
N ASN A 193 2.65 -5.57 12.83
CA ASN A 193 1.82 -5.90 13.98
C ASN A 193 0.82 -4.77 14.22
N CYS A 194 -0.31 -5.08 14.85
CA CYS A 194 -1.34 -4.12 15.23
C CYS A 194 -1.92 -4.47 16.60
N VAL A 195 -2.75 -3.60 17.15
CA VAL A 195 -3.58 -3.86 18.32
C VAL A 195 -5.03 -3.56 17.95
N VAL A 196 -5.92 -4.54 18.08
CA VAL A 196 -7.34 -4.38 17.74
C VAL A 196 -8.28 -4.66 18.91
N LYS A 197 -7.88 -5.51 19.87
CA LYS A 197 -8.75 -5.93 20.99
C LYS A 197 -8.84 -4.93 22.13
N SER A 198 -7.95 -3.95 22.19
CA SER A 198 -7.81 -3.06 23.34
C SER A 198 -7.77 -1.60 22.91
N PRO A 199 -8.94 -0.93 22.74
CA PRO A 199 -9.03 0.46 22.25
C PRO A 199 -8.28 1.50 23.10
N ASP A 200 -8.08 1.22 24.37
CA ASP A 200 -7.37 2.12 25.31
C ASP A 200 -5.84 2.00 25.21
N MET A 201 -5.33 1.07 24.43
CA MET A 201 -3.88 0.89 24.28
C MET A 201 -3.28 1.96 23.36
N PRO A 202 -2.08 2.47 23.68
CA PRO A 202 -1.40 3.50 22.87
C PRO A 202 -1.14 3.08 21.40
N ALA A 203 -1.08 1.77 21.13
CA ALA A 203 -0.84 1.18 19.81
C ALA A 203 -2.12 0.66 19.15
N TYR A 204 -3.31 1.06 19.62
CA TYR A 204 -4.58 0.65 19.02
C TYR A 204 -4.70 1.16 17.57
N GLY A 205 -5.14 0.28 16.68
CA GLY A 205 -5.24 0.54 15.24
C GLY A 205 -3.96 0.18 14.48
N ASP A 206 -3.78 0.83 13.35
CA ASP A 206 -2.67 0.65 12.42
C ASP A 206 -1.44 1.50 12.81
N VAL A 207 -0.84 1.17 13.96
CA VAL A 207 0.29 1.90 14.55
C VAL A 207 1.62 1.14 14.40
N HIS A 208 1.56 -0.11 13.98
CA HIS A 208 2.72 -0.99 13.76
C HIS A 208 3.66 -1.11 14.98
N PRO A 209 3.15 -1.50 16.17
CA PRO A 209 4.02 -1.76 17.30
C PRO A 209 4.97 -2.93 16.98
N ARG A 210 6.12 -2.97 17.66
CA ARG A 210 7.07 -4.09 17.51
C ARG A 210 6.39 -5.44 17.82
N PHE A 211 6.90 -6.51 17.25
CA PHE A 211 6.54 -7.88 17.66
C PHE A 211 6.81 -8.09 19.16
N GLY A 212 5.98 -8.87 19.82
CA GLY A 212 6.02 -9.02 21.29
C GLY A 212 5.52 -7.78 22.05
N PHE A 213 4.83 -6.83 21.38
CA PHE A 213 4.15 -5.74 22.07
C PHE A 213 2.94 -6.29 22.86
N PRO A 214 2.72 -5.89 24.13
CA PRO A 214 1.58 -6.36 24.92
C PRO A 214 0.26 -6.05 24.24
N GLY A 215 -0.55 -7.07 23.98
CA GLY A 215 -1.82 -6.92 23.26
C GLY A 215 -1.70 -6.80 21.74
N GLY A 216 -0.50 -7.00 21.19
CA GLY A 216 -0.32 -7.12 19.74
C GLY A 216 -0.98 -8.39 19.20
N GLU A 217 -1.52 -8.30 17.98
CA GLU A 217 -2.23 -9.41 17.33
C GLU A 217 -1.28 -10.36 16.59
N ASN A 218 -0.12 -9.86 16.13
CA ASN A 218 0.85 -10.62 15.38
C ASN A 218 2.18 -10.75 16.13
N ASP A 219 2.74 -11.96 16.14
CA ASP A 219 4.08 -12.26 16.61
C ASP A 219 4.72 -13.30 15.67
N VAL A 220 5.70 -14.03 16.10
CA VAL A 220 6.46 -15.00 15.30
C VAL A 220 5.57 -16.05 14.63
N ASP A 221 4.58 -16.57 15.35
CA ASP A 221 3.70 -17.63 14.85
C ASP A 221 2.83 -17.13 13.68
N GLU A 222 2.24 -15.94 13.77
CA GLU A 222 1.45 -15.31 12.71
C GLU A 222 2.34 -14.93 11.51
N VAL A 223 3.57 -14.46 11.74
CA VAL A 223 4.53 -14.21 10.66
C VAL A 223 4.86 -15.51 9.92
N VAL A 224 5.11 -16.61 10.64
CA VAL A 224 5.42 -17.92 10.03
C VAL A 224 4.22 -18.43 9.21
N GLU A 225 3.00 -18.30 9.73
CA GLU A 225 1.78 -18.67 9.00
C GLU A 225 1.63 -17.83 7.73
N TYR A 226 1.76 -16.52 7.84
CA TYR A 226 1.69 -15.60 6.70
C TYR A 226 2.71 -15.93 5.61
N LEU A 227 3.97 -16.14 5.98
CA LEU A 227 5.03 -16.52 5.05
C LEU A 227 4.75 -17.87 4.37
N LYS A 228 4.18 -18.86 5.08
CA LYS A 228 3.78 -20.13 4.48
C LYS A 228 2.69 -19.94 3.42
N VAL A 229 1.70 -19.10 3.70
CA VAL A 229 0.64 -18.79 2.72
C VAL A 229 1.23 -18.06 1.52
N LEU A 230 2.13 -17.08 1.71
CA LEU A 230 2.79 -16.38 0.61
C LEU A 230 3.67 -17.31 -0.25
N LEU A 231 4.34 -18.30 0.35
CA LEU A 231 5.05 -19.36 -0.37
C LEU A 231 4.08 -20.25 -1.15
N GLN A 232 2.98 -20.67 -0.53
CA GLN A 232 1.97 -21.53 -1.16
C GLN A 232 1.37 -20.91 -2.42
N ILE A 233 1.15 -19.59 -2.42
CA ILE A 233 0.60 -18.87 -3.58
C ILE A 233 1.69 -18.48 -4.61
N GLY A 234 2.96 -18.76 -4.34
CA GLY A 234 4.09 -18.48 -5.24
C GLY A 234 4.52 -16.99 -5.28
N LEU A 235 4.12 -16.19 -4.30
CA LEU A 235 4.61 -14.81 -4.18
C LEU A 235 6.08 -14.77 -3.68
N LEU A 236 6.42 -15.67 -2.77
CA LEU A 236 7.80 -15.93 -2.32
C LEU A 236 8.34 -17.20 -2.98
N ASN A 237 9.66 -17.18 -3.28
CA ASN A 237 10.41 -18.30 -3.92
C ASN A 237 11.48 -18.83 -2.98
#